data_9ee6196dbd1bc1339f3e19c4299c98f1
#
_entry.id   9ee6196dbd1bc1339f3e19c4299c98f1
#
_cell.length_a   1.000
_cell.length_b   1.000
_cell.length_c   1.000
_cell.angle_alpha   90.00
_cell.angle_beta   90.00
_cell.angle_gamma   90.00
#
_symmetry.space_group_name_H-M   'P 1'
#
loop_
_entity.id
_entity.type
_entity.pdbx_description
1 polymer ?
#
loop_
_entity_poly.entity_id
_entity_poly.type
_entity_poly.pdbx_seq_one_letter_code
_entity_poly.pdbx_strand_id
1 'polypeptide(L)'
;MIGIITINYNQYQQTKEFLESLNLVKKANDIWVYIADLSLKKESINTQNYQFPVIFEKKENKGYAFGVNCGIKFFLEKKIEKFCVVNNDIIFDKNFLVEVEKTYKKADIFGGKIYYAKGFEYHKNRYQEKDLGKVLWYAGGGFDWQNALTFHLGVDEVDQGQYDKFQETEFITGCLFCFNKKVVEKVGFWDEGYFLYFEDADYCVRAVKKGFKLYYNPKIIIWHKNAQSTGGAGSEIHQKYQRKNRLIFGLKYAPFRTKFHLVLNYLFGK
;
A
#
# COMPACT_ATOMS: atom_id res chain seq x y z
N MET A 1 12.29 -15.14 6.65
CA MET A 1 11.87 -14.00 7.51
C MET A 1 11.40 -12.87 6.60
N ILE A 2 10.30 -12.19 6.95
CA ILE A 2 9.70 -11.09 6.19
C ILE A 2 9.67 -9.85 7.08
N GLY A 3 10.09 -8.70 6.55
CA GLY A 3 9.95 -7.39 7.19
C GLY A 3 8.64 -6.74 6.79
N ILE A 4 7.74 -6.54 7.74
CA ILE A 4 6.50 -5.79 7.54
C ILE A 4 6.79 -4.32 7.86
N ILE A 5 6.48 -3.42 6.92
CA ILE A 5 6.71 -1.97 7.06
C ILE A 5 5.35 -1.29 7.07
N THR A 6 5.08 -0.52 8.08
CA THR A 6 3.88 0.32 8.15
C THR A 6 4.19 1.71 8.68
N ILE A 7 3.31 2.66 8.36
CA ILE A 7 3.45 4.06 8.74
C ILE A 7 2.34 4.40 9.73
N ASN A 8 2.71 5.00 10.85
CA ASN A 8 1.75 5.61 11.75
C ASN A 8 1.76 7.14 11.59
N TYR A 9 0.58 7.73 11.43
CA TYR A 9 0.41 9.18 11.48
C TYR A 9 -0.84 9.54 12.30
N ASN A 10 -0.64 9.83 13.60
CA ASN A 10 -1.69 10.15 14.58
C ASN A 10 -2.80 9.07 14.72
N GLN A 11 -2.53 7.83 14.34
CA GLN A 11 -3.49 6.72 14.29
C GLN A 11 -3.03 5.55 15.18
N TYR A 12 -2.73 5.84 16.45
CA TYR A 12 -2.16 4.85 17.38
C TYR A 12 -3.10 3.69 17.66
N GLN A 13 -4.41 3.95 17.75
CA GLN A 13 -5.40 2.90 17.97
C GLN A 13 -5.48 1.94 16.76
N GLN A 14 -5.52 2.47 15.54
CA GLN A 14 -5.50 1.66 14.32
C GLN A 14 -4.21 0.84 14.20
N THR A 15 -3.07 1.45 14.56
CA THR A 15 -1.79 0.74 14.57
C THR A 15 -1.77 -0.40 15.59
N LYS A 16 -2.41 -0.22 16.75
CA LYS A 16 -2.58 -1.28 17.74
C LYS A 16 -3.46 -2.41 17.19
N GLU A 17 -4.62 -2.09 16.62
CA GLU A 17 -5.53 -3.07 16.01
C GLU A 17 -4.87 -3.82 14.85
N PHE A 18 -4.05 -3.15 14.05
CA PHE A 18 -3.20 -3.75 13.03
C PHE A 18 -2.25 -4.81 13.61
N LEU A 19 -1.52 -4.48 14.68
CA LEU A 19 -0.60 -5.41 15.34
C LEU A 19 -1.35 -6.59 15.96
N GLU A 20 -2.49 -6.35 16.58
CA GLU A 20 -3.36 -7.39 17.15
C GLU A 20 -3.86 -8.34 16.05
N SER A 21 -4.32 -7.80 14.92
CA SER A 21 -4.75 -8.60 13.77
C SER A 21 -3.60 -9.42 13.19
N LEU A 22 -2.41 -8.83 13.04
CA LEU A 22 -1.22 -9.51 12.53
C LEU A 22 -0.76 -10.63 13.48
N ASN A 23 -0.94 -10.46 14.78
CA ASN A 23 -0.57 -11.45 15.80
C ASN A 23 -1.45 -12.73 15.74
N LEU A 24 -2.60 -12.67 15.07
CA LEU A 24 -3.51 -13.81 14.88
C LEU A 24 -3.26 -14.61 13.61
N VAL A 25 -2.35 -14.16 12.74
CA VAL A 25 -2.08 -14.88 11.49
C VAL A 25 -1.18 -16.09 11.73
N LYS A 26 -1.30 -17.10 10.87
CA LYS A 26 -0.39 -18.24 10.89
C LYS A 26 1.03 -17.80 10.55
N LYS A 27 2.04 -18.33 11.25
CA LYS A 27 3.47 -17.99 11.10
C LYS A 27 3.82 -16.55 11.51
N ALA A 28 3.08 -15.95 12.40
CA ALA A 28 3.38 -14.61 12.90
C ALA A 28 4.78 -14.48 13.54
N ASN A 29 5.37 -15.57 14.04
CA ASN A 29 6.74 -15.60 14.57
C ASN A 29 7.85 -15.51 13.51
N ASP A 30 7.52 -15.62 12.20
CA ASP A 30 8.51 -15.59 11.10
C ASP A 30 8.70 -14.18 10.49
N ILE A 31 8.23 -13.13 11.18
CA ILE A 31 8.29 -11.75 10.71
C ILE A 31 8.94 -10.80 11.72
N TRP A 32 9.31 -9.63 11.24
CA TRP A 32 9.58 -8.43 12.03
C TRP A 32 8.69 -7.31 11.54
N VAL A 33 8.25 -6.44 12.44
CA VAL A 33 7.44 -5.27 12.10
C VAL A 33 8.22 -3.99 12.39
N TYR A 34 8.32 -3.11 11.39
CA TYR A 34 8.84 -1.77 11.54
C TYR A 34 7.71 -0.76 11.35
N ILE A 35 7.54 0.11 12.31
CA ILE A 35 6.54 1.17 12.30
C ILE A 35 7.29 2.51 12.31
N ALA A 36 7.25 3.24 11.17
CA ALA A 36 7.70 4.62 11.15
C ALA A 36 6.57 5.51 11.72
N ASP A 37 6.77 6.05 12.91
CA ASP A 37 5.83 7.00 13.50
C ASP A 37 6.15 8.42 13.04
N LEU A 38 5.35 8.93 12.11
CA LEU A 38 5.44 10.28 11.55
C LEU A 38 4.49 11.26 12.24
N SER A 39 3.85 10.87 13.33
CA SER A 39 2.85 11.66 14.05
C SER A 39 3.41 12.95 14.60
N LEU A 40 2.60 13.97 14.74
CA LEU A 40 2.97 15.22 15.42
C LEU A 40 3.02 15.03 16.94
N LYS A 41 2.03 14.31 17.47
CA LYS A 41 1.97 13.98 18.92
C LYS A 41 2.98 12.89 19.26
N LYS A 42 3.43 12.88 20.50
CA LYS A 42 4.31 11.85 21.04
C LYS A 42 3.48 10.90 21.91
N GLU A 43 3.04 9.82 21.32
CA GLU A 43 2.39 8.70 22.01
C GLU A 43 3.25 7.45 21.84
N SER A 44 3.01 6.42 22.63
CA SER A 44 3.72 5.14 22.55
C SER A 44 2.74 3.99 22.35
N ILE A 45 3.19 2.95 21.68
CA ILE A 45 2.49 1.68 21.56
C ILE A 45 3.28 0.65 22.37
N ASN A 46 2.59 -0.17 23.19
CA ASN A 46 3.24 -1.29 23.83
C ASN A 46 3.60 -2.32 22.76
N THR A 47 4.89 -2.61 22.62
CA THR A 47 5.43 -3.51 21.58
C THR A 47 5.79 -4.90 22.12
N GLN A 48 5.59 -5.19 23.40
CA GLN A 48 6.11 -6.41 24.06
C GLN A 48 5.17 -7.61 23.98
N ASN A 49 3.92 -7.44 23.60
CA ASN A 49 2.89 -8.48 23.69
C ASN A 49 2.62 -9.24 22.39
N TYR A 50 3.54 -9.17 21.42
CA TYR A 50 3.36 -9.82 20.11
C TYR A 50 4.34 -10.98 19.91
N GLN A 51 3.96 -11.97 19.08
CA GLN A 51 4.79 -13.14 18.77
C GLN A 51 6.00 -12.79 17.87
N PHE A 52 6.15 -11.53 17.49
CA PHE A 52 7.20 -11.01 16.60
C PHE A 52 7.79 -9.72 17.16
N PRO A 53 9.07 -9.42 16.83
CA PRO A 53 9.67 -8.14 17.18
C PRO A 53 8.95 -6.97 16.49
N VAL A 54 8.62 -5.95 17.28
CA VAL A 54 8.03 -4.69 16.80
C VAL A 54 8.99 -3.55 17.10
N ILE A 55 9.44 -2.88 16.06
CA ILE A 55 10.25 -1.67 16.11
C ILE A 55 9.34 -0.49 15.85
N PHE A 56 9.11 0.33 16.85
CA PHE A 56 8.32 1.55 16.77
C PHE A 56 9.28 2.75 16.88
N GLU A 57 9.48 3.43 15.76
CA GLU A 57 10.48 4.47 15.67
C GLU A 57 9.88 5.81 15.24
N LYS A 58 10.04 6.82 16.11
CA LYS A 58 9.64 8.19 15.81
C LYS A 58 10.56 8.81 14.78
N LYS A 59 9.99 9.36 13.72
CA LYS A 59 10.68 10.05 12.63
C LYS A 59 10.07 11.42 12.37
N GLU A 60 10.84 12.30 11.74
CA GLU A 60 10.28 13.52 11.13
C GLU A 60 9.30 13.15 10.01
N ASN A 61 8.18 13.87 9.90
CA ASN A 61 7.23 13.62 8.82
C ASN A 61 7.70 14.22 7.49
N LYS A 62 8.38 13.41 6.70
CA LYS A 62 8.78 13.70 5.32
C LYS A 62 7.93 12.97 4.27
N GLY A 63 6.79 12.41 4.69
CA GLY A 63 5.84 11.71 3.83
C GLY A 63 5.93 10.19 3.87
N TYR A 64 5.00 9.55 3.17
CA TYR A 64 4.82 8.10 3.20
C TYR A 64 6.06 7.35 2.68
N ALA A 65 6.58 7.75 1.50
CA ALA A 65 7.78 7.13 0.91
C ALA A 65 8.99 7.19 1.84
N PHE A 66 9.18 8.30 2.55
CA PHE A 66 10.26 8.43 3.54
C PHE A 66 10.12 7.39 4.66
N GLY A 67 8.91 7.24 5.22
CA GLY A 67 8.66 6.24 6.27
C GLY A 67 8.91 4.81 5.78
N VAL A 68 8.45 4.48 4.57
CA VAL A 68 8.72 3.19 3.92
C VAL A 68 10.24 2.97 3.76
N ASN A 69 10.97 3.95 3.28
CA ASN A 69 12.41 3.87 3.09
C ASN A 69 13.18 3.67 4.41
N CYS A 70 12.73 4.27 5.50
CA CYS A 70 13.29 4.00 6.84
C CYS A 70 13.17 2.53 7.20
N GLY A 71 12.01 1.91 6.98
CA GLY A 71 11.79 0.49 7.24
C GLY A 71 12.63 -0.42 6.33
N ILE A 72 12.75 -0.10 5.04
CA ILE A 72 13.60 -0.85 4.11
C ILE A 72 15.07 -0.81 4.58
N LYS A 73 15.59 0.37 4.90
CA LYS A 73 16.99 0.54 5.39
C LYS A 73 17.22 -0.27 6.66
N PHE A 74 16.31 -0.16 7.64
CA PHE A 74 16.38 -0.93 8.88
C PHE A 74 16.45 -2.43 8.61
N PHE A 75 15.59 -2.96 7.74
CA PHE A 75 15.57 -4.39 7.44
C PHE A 75 16.79 -4.87 6.65
N LEU A 76 17.32 -4.05 5.75
CA LEU A 76 18.57 -4.37 5.05
C LEU A 76 19.76 -4.48 6.02
N GLU A 77 19.86 -3.60 7.02
CA GLU A 77 20.86 -3.69 8.10
C GLU A 77 20.70 -4.98 8.93
N LYS A 78 19.47 -5.44 9.13
CA LYS A 78 19.15 -6.71 9.81
C LYS A 78 19.25 -7.94 8.90
N LYS A 79 19.70 -7.78 7.64
CA LYS A 79 19.78 -8.85 6.63
C LYS A 79 18.45 -9.53 6.33
N ILE A 80 17.34 -8.80 6.49
CA ILE A 80 15.99 -9.21 6.07
C ILE A 80 15.80 -8.72 4.63
N GLU A 81 15.53 -9.64 3.73
CA GLU A 81 15.57 -9.40 2.28
C GLU A 81 14.18 -9.42 1.60
N LYS A 82 13.12 -9.68 2.36
CA LYS A 82 11.73 -9.69 1.89
C LYS A 82 10.95 -8.61 2.63
N PHE A 83 10.32 -7.71 1.90
CA PHE A 83 9.63 -6.54 2.44
C PHE A 83 8.16 -6.57 2.06
N CYS A 84 7.29 -6.32 3.01
CA CYS A 84 5.87 -6.13 2.80
C CYS A 84 5.48 -4.76 3.37
N VAL A 85 5.27 -3.78 2.50
CA VAL A 85 4.71 -2.48 2.87
C VAL A 85 3.21 -2.63 2.97
N VAL A 86 2.63 -2.13 4.05
CA VAL A 86 1.20 -2.30 4.32
C VAL A 86 0.70 -1.12 5.17
N ASN A 87 -0.52 -0.64 4.90
CA ASN A 87 -1.14 0.41 5.71
C ASN A 87 -1.47 -0.10 7.12
N ASN A 88 -1.55 0.81 8.09
CA ASN A 88 -1.87 0.48 9.49
C ASN A 88 -3.37 0.36 9.80
N ASP A 89 -4.24 0.64 8.83
CA ASP A 89 -5.70 0.58 8.96
C ASP A 89 -6.30 -0.66 8.26
N ILE A 90 -5.60 -1.80 8.36
CA ILE A 90 -6.02 -3.07 7.76
C ILE A 90 -6.23 -4.17 8.79
N ILE A 91 -6.95 -5.21 8.36
CA ILE A 91 -7.13 -6.49 9.05
C ILE A 91 -6.58 -7.59 8.13
N PHE A 92 -5.86 -8.55 8.68
CA PHE A 92 -5.24 -9.63 7.92
C PHE A 92 -6.08 -10.91 7.90
N ASP A 93 -6.10 -11.61 6.76
CA ASP A 93 -6.54 -13.01 6.73
C ASP A 93 -5.57 -13.91 7.49
N LYS A 94 -6.10 -14.95 8.14
CA LYS A 94 -5.30 -15.91 8.92
C LYS A 94 -4.18 -16.61 8.14
N ASN A 95 -4.29 -16.73 6.81
CA ASN A 95 -3.29 -17.36 5.95
C ASN A 95 -2.39 -16.35 5.23
N PHE A 96 -2.54 -15.06 5.52
CA PHE A 96 -1.83 -13.97 4.85
C PHE A 96 -0.33 -14.26 4.67
N LEU A 97 0.40 -14.50 5.75
CA LEU A 97 1.85 -14.75 5.70
C LEU A 97 2.22 -16.04 4.97
N VAL A 98 1.38 -17.07 5.08
CA VAL A 98 1.59 -18.33 4.36
C VAL A 98 1.54 -18.10 2.84
N GLU A 99 0.59 -17.33 2.36
CA GLU A 99 0.44 -17.03 0.94
C GLU A 99 1.48 -16.00 0.45
N VAL A 100 1.86 -15.03 1.27
CA VAL A 100 2.96 -14.10 0.99
C VAL A 100 4.27 -14.87 0.83
N GLU A 101 4.60 -15.79 1.74
CA GLU A 101 5.82 -16.59 1.66
C GLU A 101 5.88 -17.50 0.41
N LYS A 102 4.76 -18.13 0.06
CA LYS A 102 4.64 -18.92 -1.18
C LYS A 102 4.83 -18.06 -2.42
N THR A 103 4.35 -16.81 -2.39
CA THR A 103 4.41 -15.92 -3.54
C THR A 103 5.81 -15.40 -3.80
N TYR A 104 6.62 -15.17 -2.77
CA TYR A 104 8.05 -14.83 -2.93
C TYR A 104 8.87 -15.89 -3.68
N LYS A 105 8.39 -17.14 -3.78
CA LYS A 105 9.03 -18.19 -4.59
C LYS A 105 8.72 -18.04 -6.08
N LYS A 106 7.75 -17.19 -6.47
CA LYS A 106 7.22 -17.06 -7.83
C LYS A 106 7.36 -15.67 -8.41
N ALA A 107 7.45 -14.64 -7.57
CA ALA A 107 7.43 -13.24 -7.98
C ALA A 107 8.33 -12.39 -7.08
N ASP A 108 9.04 -11.44 -7.71
CA ASP A 108 9.88 -10.48 -7.01
C ASP A 108 9.06 -9.29 -6.47
N ILE A 109 7.93 -8.96 -7.12
CA ILE A 109 7.01 -7.85 -6.74
C ILE A 109 5.57 -8.34 -6.89
N PHE A 110 4.76 -8.17 -5.83
CA PHE A 110 3.36 -8.57 -5.87
C PHE A 110 2.51 -7.84 -4.83
N GLY A 111 1.21 -7.78 -5.12
CA GLY A 111 0.16 -7.36 -4.19
C GLY A 111 -0.87 -8.48 -3.99
N GLY A 112 -1.88 -8.21 -3.17
CA GLY A 112 -2.96 -9.14 -2.85
C GLY A 112 -4.34 -8.59 -3.14
N LYS A 113 -5.37 -9.38 -2.83
CA LYS A 113 -6.78 -9.00 -2.86
C LYS A 113 -7.08 -8.16 -1.61
N ILE A 114 -7.66 -6.99 -1.83
CA ILE A 114 -8.03 -6.09 -0.75
C ILE A 114 -9.54 -5.86 -0.79
N TYR A 115 -10.20 -6.19 0.30
CA TYR A 115 -11.60 -5.84 0.52
C TYR A 115 -11.72 -4.57 1.34
N TYR A 116 -12.85 -3.90 1.24
CA TYR A 116 -13.27 -2.99 2.31
C TYR A 116 -13.52 -3.80 3.59
N ALA A 117 -13.09 -3.31 4.73
CA ALA A 117 -13.49 -3.88 6.00
C ALA A 117 -15.01 -3.66 6.19
N LYS A 118 -15.68 -4.62 6.81
CA LYS A 118 -17.13 -4.55 7.05
C LYS A 118 -17.50 -3.24 7.76
N GLY A 119 -18.41 -2.47 7.15
CA GLY A 119 -18.85 -1.16 7.64
C GLY A 119 -18.00 0.03 7.18
N PHE A 120 -16.94 -0.22 6.38
CA PHE A 120 -16.09 0.80 5.78
C PHE A 120 -16.19 0.87 4.25
N GLU A 121 -17.16 0.18 3.66
CA GLU A 121 -17.45 0.25 2.22
C GLU A 121 -17.80 1.70 1.84
N TYR A 122 -17.31 2.16 0.69
CA TYR A 122 -17.50 3.54 0.24
C TYR A 122 -18.99 3.86 0.01
N HIS A 123 -19.71 2.94 -0.63
CA HIS A 123 -21.16 3.06 -0.91
C HIS A 123 -21.97 2.17 0.04
N LYS A 124 -21.98 2.47 1.35
CA LYS A 124 -22.60 1.61 2.39
C LYS A 124 -24.02 1.16 2.09
N ASN A 125 -24.85 2.01 1.49
CA ASN A 125 -26.26 1.71 1.21
C ASN A 125 -26.48 0.90 -0.09
N ARG A 126 -25.41 0.59 -0.82
CA ARG A 126 -25.47 -0.15 -2.10
C ARG A 126 -25.48 -1.66 -1.91
N TYR A 127 -24.98 -2.14 -0.76
CA TYR A 127 -24.71 -3.55 -0.54
C TYR A 127 -25.68 -4.16 0.47
N GLN A 128 -25.99 -5.46 0.31
CA GLN A 128 -26.73 -6.22 1.30
C GLN A 128 -25.80 -6.56 2.48
N GLU A 129 -26.38 -6.78 3.67
CA GLU A 129 -25.61 -7.12 4.89
C GLU A 129 -24.65 -8.32 4.70
N LYS A 130 -25.10 -9.34 3.93
CA LYS A 130 -24.30 -10.54 3.62
C LYS A 130 -23.07 -10.28 2.74
N ASP A 131 -23.03 -9.13 2.04
CA ASP A 131 -21.99 -8.75 1.09
C ASP A 131 -20.94 -7.84 1.75
N LEU A 132 -21.27 -7.27 2.91
CA LEU A 132 -20.34 -6.43 3.65
C LEU A 132 -19.08 -7.21 4.06
N GLY A 133 -17.91 -6.61 3.81
CA GLY A 133 -16.61 -7.25 3.97
C GLY A 133 -16.21 -8.19 2.82
N LYS A 134 -17.04 -8.29 1.75
CA LYS A 134 -16.74 -8.98 0.49
C LYS A 134 -16.73 -8.01 -0.69
N VAL A 135 -16.87 -6.73 -0.45
CA VAL A 135 -16.76 -5.69 -1.47
C VAL A 135 -15.29 -5.41 -1.73
N LEU A 136 -14.87 -5.52 -2.97
CA LEU A 136 -13.50 -5.33 -3.38
C LEU A 136 -13.10 -3.84 -3.32
N TRP A 137 -11.96 -3.57 -2.74
CA TRP A 137 -11.27 -2.29 -2.83
C TRP A 137 -10.17 -2.33 -3.91
N TYR A 138 -9.52 -3.52 -4.07
CA TYR A 138 -8.49 -3.72 -5.07
C TYR A 138 -8.35 -5.22 -5.41
N ALA A 139 -8.35 -5.52 -6.70
CA ALA A 139 -8.12 -6.88 -7.23
C ALA A 139 -7.13 -6.86 -8.43
N GLY A 140 -6.05 -6.10 -8.29
CA GLY A 140 -5.14 -5.72 -9.37
C GLY A 140 -5.44 -4.29 -9.83
N GLY A 141 -4.60 -3.75 -10.71
CA GLY A 141 -4.77 -2.37 -11.18
C GLY A 141 -3.93 -2.05 -12.41
N GLY A 142 -4.13 -0.87 -12.94
CA GLY A 142 -3.41 -0.38 -14.11
C GLY A 142 -3.29 1.14 -14.12
N PHE A 143 -2.86 1.65 -15.29
CA PHE A 143 -2.66 3.07 -15.52
C PHE A 143 -3.59 3.59 -16.62
N ASP A 144 -4.29 4.65 -16.32
CA ASP A 144 -4.92 5.52 -17.31
C ASP A 144 -3.89 6.60 -17.74
N TRP A 145 -3.12 6.28 -18.76
CA TRP A 145 -2.09 7.18 -19.28
C TRP A 145 -2.64 8.45 -19.91
N GLN A 146 -3.91 8.45 -20.36
CA GLN A 146 -4.55 9.64 -20.91
C GLN A 146 -4.81 10.68 -19.82
N ASN A 147 -5.09 10.22 -18.61
CA ASN A 147 -5.35 11.07 -17.46
C ASN A 147 -4.19 11.10 -16.44
N ALA A 148 -3.13 10.31 -16.65
CA ALA A 148 -2.04 10.11 -15.69
C ALA A 148 -2.58 9.75 -14.29
N LEU A 149 -3.42 8.73 -14.24
CA LEU A 149 -4.04 8.17 -13.03
C LEU A 149 -3.79 6.67 -12.95
N THR A 150 -3.88 6.13 -11.74
CA THR A 150 -4.02 4.69 -11.53
C THR A 150 -5.49 4.32 -11.36
N PHE A 151 -5.83 3.08 -11.65
CA PHE A 151 -7.14 2.53 -11.34
C PHE A 151 -7.01 1.15 -10.69
N HIS A 152 -8.01 0.79 -9.89
CA HIS A 152 -8.14 -0.53 -9.30
C HIS A 152 -9.15 -1.35 -10.09
N LEU A 153 -8.82 -2.62 -10.37
CA LEU A 153 -9.78 -3.59 -10.88
C LEU A 153 -10.70 -4.03 -9.76
N GLY A 154 -11.96 -4.21 -10.08
CA GLY A 154 -12.99 -4.74 -9.17
C GLY A 154 -13.43 -3.78 -8.07
N VAL A 155 -12.96 -2.53 -8.04
CA VAL A 155 -13.35 -1.57 -6.99
C VAL A 155 -14.88 -1.42 -6.93
N ASP A 156 -15.44 -1.49 -5.72
CA ASP A 156 -16.89 -1.43 -5.45
C ASP A 156 -17.72 -2.60 -6.00
N GLU A 157 -17.10 -3.68 -6.49
CA GLU A 157 -17.77 -4.92 -6.87
C GLU A 157 -17.85 -5.88 -5.67
N VAL A 158 -18.96 -6.61 -5.56
CA VAL A 158 -19.06 -7.76 -4.65
C VAL A 158 -18.27 -8.92 -5.24
N ASP A 159 -17.33 -9.48 -4.47
CA ASP A 159 -16.52 -10.61 -4.91
C ASP A 159 -17.38 -11.90 -5.05
N GLN A 160 -17.39 -12.44 -6.25
CA GLN A 160 -18.03 -13.71 -6.63
C GLN A 160 -17.00 -14.70 -7.22
N GLY A 161 -15.70 -14.45 -7.01
CA GLY A 161 -14.61 -15.24 -7.57
C GLY A 161 -14.12 -14.75 -8.94
N GLN A 162 -14.64 -13.63 -9.46
CA GLN A 162 -14.29 -13.09 -10.79
C GLN A 162 -12.83 -12.63 -10.89
N TYR A 163 -12.13 -12.43 -9.75
CA TYR A 163 -10.73 -12.03 -9.66
C TYR A 163 -9.85 -13.07 -8.93
N ASP A 164 -10.17 -14.36 -9.03
CA ASP A 164 -9.46 -15.43 -8.30
C ASP A 164 -8.25 -16.03 -9.06
N LYS A 165 -7.75 -15.31 -10.07
CA LYS A 165 -6.58 -15.75 -10.84
C LYS A 165 -5.31 -15.04 -10.42
N PHE A 166 -4.23 -15.81 -10.15
CA PHE A 166 -2.87 -15.25 -10.06
C PHE A 166 -2.43 -14.77 -11.44
N GLN A 167 -2.12 -13.48 -11.58
CA GLN A 167 -1.81 -12.88 -12.88
C GLN A 167 -0.89 -11.67 -12.77
N GLU A 168 -0.31 -11.27 -13.90
CA GLU A 168 0.39 -10.00 -14.01
C GLU A 168 -0.60 -8.83 -13.84
N THR A 169 -0.11 -7.73 -13.29
CA THR A 169 -0.84 -6.48 -13.12
C THR A 169 0.08 -5.31 -13.44
N GLU A 170 -0.44 -4.17 -13.84
CA GLU A 170 0.40 -3.00 -14.14
C GLU A 170 0.68 -2.15 -12.90
N PHE A 171 -0.23 -2.18 -11.93
CA PHE A 171 -0.15 -1.36 -10.73
C PHE A 171 -0.42 -2.20 -9.48
N ILE A 172 0.37 -1.96 -8.45
CA ILE A 172 0.17 -2.47 -7.09
C ILE A 172 0.09 -1.26 -6.16
N THR A 173 -0.96 -1.22 -5.35
CA THR A 173 -1.17 -0.13 -4.39
C THR A 173 -0.26 -0.22 -3.18
N GLY A 174 0.20 0.92 -2.67
CA GLY A 174 0.97 1.02 -1.43
C GLY A 174 0.24 0.51 -0.19
N CYS A 175 -1.07 0.28 -0.27
CA CYS A 175 -1.84 -0.34 0.81
C CYS A 175 -1.37 -1.78 1.11
N LEU A 176 -0.91 -2.53 0.09
CA LEU A 176 -0.28 -3.85 0.23
C LEU A 176 0.70 -4.08 -0.92
N PHE A 177 1.98 -3.89 -0.67
CA PHE A 177 3.04 -3.94 -1.67
C PHE A 177 4.20 -4.80 -1.15
N CYS A 178 4.35 -5.99 -1.72
CA CYS A 178 5.40 -6.94 -1.37
C CYS A 178 6.52 -6.93 -2.42
N PHE A 179 7.77 -6.88 -2.00
CA PHE A 179 8.94 -6.94 -2.88
C PHE A 179 10.17 -7.44 -2.11
N ASN A 180 11.22 -7.84 -2.84
CA ASN A 180 12.45 -8.33 -2.24
C ASN A 180 13.63 -7.36 -2.44
N LYS A 181 14.76 -7.66 -1.77
CA LYS A 181 16.01 -6.88 -1.82
C LYS A 181 16.52 -6.67 -3.25
N LYS A 182 16.42 -7.67 -4.13
CA LYS A 182 16.83 -7.56 -5.53
C LYS A 182 16.13 -6.41 -6.27
N VAL A 183 14.86 -6.15 -5.90
CA VAL A 183 14.10 -5.02 -6.45
C VAL A 183 14.70 -3.70 -5.95
N VAL A 184 14.99 -3.59 -4.65
CA VAL A 184 15.62 -2.39 -4.08
C VAL A 184 16.98 -2.12 -4.72
N GLU A 185 17.80 -3.14 -4.92
CA GLU A 185 19.13 -3.01 -5.54
C GLU A 185 19.07 -2.50 -7.00
N LYS A 186 18.04 -2.87 -7.75
CA LYS A 186 17.91 -2.48 -9.17
C LYS A 186 17.08 -1.25 -9.41
N VAL A 187 16.02 -1.03 -8.63
CA VAL A 187 15.06 0.07 -8.77
C VAL A 187 15.41 1.24 -7.88
N GLY A 188 16.05 0.97 -6.73
CA GLY A 188 16.30 1.94 -5.68
C GLY A 188 15.17 1.99 -4.65
N PHE A 189 15.22 3.02 -3.82
CA PHE A 189 14.20 3.34 -2.82
C PHE A 189 12.96 4.01 -3.45
N TRP A 190 11.89 4.11 -2.68
CA TRP A 190 10.70 4.85 -3.06
C TRP A 190 11.05 6.34 -3.18
N ASP A 191 10.43 7.04 -4.15
CA ASP A 191 10.75 8.45 -4.42
C ASP A 191 10.11 9.36 -3.36
N GLU A 192 10.94 9.92 -2.48
CA GLU A 192 10.53 10.82 -1.39
C GLU A 192 10.03 12.21 -1.89
N GLY A 193 10.17 12.51 -3.16
CA GLY A 193 9.58 13.68 -3.80
C GLY A 193 8.04 13.66 -3.81
N TYR A 194 7.46 12.46 -3.69
CA TYR A 194 6.05 12.26 -3.40
C TYR A 194 5.83 12.21 -1.89
N PHE A 195 5.29 13.26 -1.32
CA PHE A 195 4.99 13.28 0.11
C PHE A 195 3.89 12.27 0.48
N LEU A 196 2.84 12.20 -0.35
CA LEU A 196 1.67 11.34 -0.17
C LEU A 196 0.97 11.14 -1.51
N TYR A 197 0.64 9.90 -1.87
CA TYR A 197 0.06 9.44 -3.14
C TYR A 197 1.02 9.52 -4.34
N PHE A 198 0.90 8.58 -5.26
CA PHE A 198 1.71 8.35 -6.45
C PHE A 198 3.11 7.78 -6.23
N GLU A 199 3.60 7.67 -5.00
CA GLU A 199 4.88 7.03 -4.70
C GLU A 199 4.89 5.55 -5.10
N ASP A 200 3.76 4.85 -4.90
CA ASP A 200 3.54 3.47 -5.31
C ASP A 200 3.43 3.33 -6.83
N ALA A 201 2.70 4.23 -7.48
CA ALA A 201 2.60 4.31 -8.93
C ALA A 201 3.98 4.55 -9.59
N ASP A 202 4.76 5.50 -9.07
CA ASP A 202 6.13 5.78 -9.51
C ASP A 202 7.02 4.54 -9.35
N TYR A 203 6.93 3.86 -8.21
CA TYR A 203 7.72 2.66 -7.95
C TYR A 203 7.36 1.51 -8.90
N CYS A 204 6.07 1.29 -9.20
CA CYS A 204 5.62 0.33 -10.20
C CYS A 204 6.21 0.62 -11.58
N VAL A 205 6.11 1.87 -12.05
CA VAL A 205 6.65 2.25 -13.36
C VAL A 205 8.17 2.07 -13.42
N ARG A 206 8.89 2.48 -12.38
CA ARG A 206 10.36 2.29 -12.32
C ARG A 206 10.75 0.81 -12.30
N ALA A 207 10.01 -0.02 -11.57
CA ALA A 207 10.25 -1.46 -11.51
C ALA A 207 10.06 -2.12 -12.88
N VAL A 208 8.96 -1.81 -13.57
CA VAL A 208 8.70 -2.33 -14.94
C VAL A 208 9.79 -1.88 -15.92
N LYS A 209 10.22 -0.61 -15.87
CA LYS A 209 11.34 -0.10 -16.68
C LYS A 209 12.68 -0.80 -16.40
N LYS A 210 12.84 -1.39 -15.22
CA LYS A 210 14.01 -2.22 -14.84
C LYS A 210 13.83 -3.71 -15.14
N GLY A 211 12.76 -4.08 -15.86
CA GLY A 211 12.49 -5.43 -16.32
C GLY A 211 11.80 -6.34 -15.30
N PHE A 212 11.27 -5.79 -14.20
CA PHE A 212 10.44 -6.55 -13.28
C PHE A 212 9.00 -6.65 -13.79
N LYS A 213 8.35 -7.78 -13.46
CA LYS A 213 6.92 -7.98 -13.62
C LYS A 213 6.25 -7.84 -12.26
N LEU A 214 5.08 -7.24 -12.26
CA LEU A 214 4.24 -7.07 -11.09
C LEU A 214 3.12 -8.11 -11.12
N TYR A 215 2.79 -8.69 -9.95
CA TYR A 215 1.79 -9.76 -9.86
C TYR A 215 0.72 -9.42 -8.82
N TYR A 216 -0.51 -9.82 -9.16
CA TYR A 216 -1.63 -9.86 -8.22
C TYR A 216 -1.85 -11.32 -7.78
N ASN A 217 -1.93 -11.57 -6.47
CA ASN A 217 -2.25 -12.87 -5.92
C ASN A 217 -3.56 -12.81 -5.11
N PRO A 218 -4.68 -13.38 -5.59
CA PRO A 218 -5.97 -13.34 -4.90
C PRO A 218 -6.00 -14.10 -3.58
N LYS A 219 -5.01 -14.96 -3.29
CA LYS A 219 -4.93 -15.72 -2.03
C LYS A 219 -4.31 -14.93 -0.89
N ILE A 220 -3.65 -13.82 -1.19
CA ILE A 220 -3.18 -12.86 -0.19
C ILE A 220 -4.33 -11.89 0.06
N ILE A 221 -4.97 -11.99 1.22
CA ILE A 221 -6.19 -11.25 1.53
C ILE A 221 -5.98 -10.34 2.73
N ILE A 222 -6.44 -9.11 2.61
CA ILE A 222 -6.59 -8.15 3.70
C ILE A 222 -7.92 -7.39 3.58
N TRP A 223 -8.37 -6.80 4.69
CA TRP A 223 -9.50 -5.86 4.74
C TRP A 223 -9.01 -4.48 5.13
N HIS A 224 -9.36 -3.48 4.35
CA HIS A 224 -8.93 -2.08 4.53
C HIS A 224 -10.05 -1.24 5.14
N LYS A 225 -9.77 -0.56 6.24
CA LYS A 225 -10.73 0.34 6.91
C LYS A 225 -10.81 1.71 6.25
N ASN A 226 -10.32 1.84 5.08
CA ASN A 226 -10.30 2.97 4.14
C ASN A 226 -10.41 4.38 4.78
N ALA A 227 -9.48 5.26 4.43
CA ALA A 227 -9.54 6.70 4.68
C ALA A 227 -9.51 7.18 6.15
N GLN A 228 -8.91 6.41 7.06
CA GLN A 228 -8.83 6.82 8.47
C GLN A 228 -7.78 7.92 8.73
N SER A 229 -6.68 7.97 7.97
CA SER A 229 -5.53 8.84 8.27
C SER A 229 -5.54 10.21 7.59
N THR A 230 -6.28 10.39 6.50
CA THR A 230 -6.27 11.63 5.69
C THR A 230 -7.57 12.43 5.73
N GLY A 231 -8.52 12.02 6.57
CA GLY A 231 -9.86 12.64 6.63
C GLY A 231 -10.78 12.21 5.47
N GLY A 232 -10.40 11.16 4.74
CA GLY A 232 -11.20 10.57 3.66
C GLY A 232 -10.85 11.06 2.26
N ALA A 233 -11.35 10.31 1.29
CA ALA A 233 -11.30 10.71 -0.11
C ALA A 233 -12.05 12.06 -0.27
N GLY A 234 -11.37 13.05 -0.90
CA GLY A 234 -11.93 14.39 -1.09
C GLY A 234 -11.55 15.42 -0.01
N SER A 235 -10.82 15.05 1.05
CA SER A 235 -10.27 16.04 1.98
C SER A 235 -9.32 17.03 1.28
N GLU A 236 -9.13 18.22 1.85
CA GLU A 236 -8.22 19.23 1.29
C GLU A 236 -6.78 18.69 1.10
N ILE A 237 -6.30 17.93 2.09
CA ILE A 237 -4.97 17.30 2.04
C ILE A 237 -4.92 16.30 0.88
N HIS A 238 -5.93 15.45 0.75
CA HIS A 238 -6.05 14.48 -0.34
C HIS A 238 -6.02 15.19 -1.71
N GLN A 239 -6.89 16.18 -1.92
CA GLN A 239 -6.98 16.91 -3.19
C GLN A 239 -5.66 17.64 -3.52
N LYS A 240 -5.03 18.29 -2.54
CA LYS A 240 -3.76 19.01 -2.71
C LYS A 240 -2.65 18.09 -3.23
N TYR A 241 -2.42 16.95 -2.56
CA TYR A 241 -1.33 16.05 -2.95
C TYR A 241 -1.67 15.25 -4.20
N GLN A 242 -2.92 14.83 -4.39
CA GLN A 242 -3.37 14.17 -5.61
C GLN A 242 -3.12 15.07 -6.83
N ARG A 243 -3.54 16.32 -6.80
CA ARG A 243 -3.36 17.26 -7.91
C ARG A 243 -1.87 17.52 -8.20
N LYS A 244 -1.08 17.84 -7.17
CA LYS A 244 0.37 18.10 -7.30
C LYS A 244 1.09 16.87 -7.86
N ASN A 245 0.88 15.71 -7.26
CA ASN A 245 1.63 14.52 -7.58
C ASN A 245 1.19 13.88 -8.90
N ARG A 246 -0.08 14.01 -9.28
CA ARG A 246 -0.56 13.68 -10.62
C ARG A 246 0.19 14.47 -11.70
N LEU A 247 0.41 15.77 -11.48
CA LEU A 247 1.21 16.59 -12.41
C LEU A 247 2.65 16.07 -12.49
N ILE A 248 3.32 15.85 -11.34
CA ILE A 248 4.70 15.33 -11.29
C ILE A 248 4.80 13.98 -12.00
N PHE A 249 3.91 13.05 -11.69
CA PHE A 249 3.86 11.72 -12.27
C PHE A 249 3.60 11.77 -13.78
N GLY A 250 2.62 12.57 -14.20
CA GLY A 250 2.29 12.74 -15.60
C GLY A 250 3.44 13.36 -16.40
N LEU A 251 4.13 14.38 -15.86
CA LEU A 251 5.31 14.97 -16.52
C LEU A 251 6.47 13.97 -16.66
N LYS A 252 6.63 13.04 -15.71
CA LYS A 252 7.65 11.99 -15.80
C LYS A 252 7.29 10.94 -16.87
N TYR A 253 6.03 10.48 -16.95
CA TYR A 253 5.69 9.21 -17.59
C TYR A 253 4.62 9.28 -18.67
N ALA A 254 3.69 10.23 -18.60
CA ALA A 254 2.55 10.27 -19.52
C ALA A 254 2.95 10.68 -20.96
N PRO A 255 2.10 10.35 -21.96
CA PRO A 255 2.27 10.83 -23.33
C PRO A 255 2.30 12.37 -23.44
N PHE A 256 2.92 12.90 -24.49
CA PHE A 256 3.10 14.35 -24.66
C PHE A 256 1.78 15.14 -24.58
N ARG A 257 0.71 14.65 -25.20
CA ARG A 257 -0.62 15.30 -25.15
C ARG A 257 -1.13 15.43 -23.72
N THR A 258 -1.00 14.37 -22.93
CA THR A 258 -1.40 14.36 -21.51
C THR A 258 -0.56 15.33 -20.69
N LYS A 259 0.75 15.40 -20.91
CA LYS A 259 1.63 16.37 -20.24
C LYS A 259 1.16 17.81 -20.46
N PHE A 260 0.84 18.15 -21.70
CA PHE A 260 0.34 19.47 -22.04
C PHE A 260 -0.98 19.82 -21.33
N HIS A 261 -1.95 18.89 -21.35
CA HIS A 261 -3.22 19.07 -20.64
C HIS A 261 -3.05 19.19 -19.12
N LEU A 262 -2.16 18.41 -18.52
CA LEU A 262 -1.90 18.46 -17.07
C LEU A 262 -1.33 19.83 -16.66
N VAL A 263 -0.41 20.38 -17.44
CA VAL A 263 0.14 21.73 -17.19
C VAL A 263 -0.96 22.78 -17.28
N LEU A 264 -1.77 22.76 -18.36
CA LEU A 264 -2.89 23.71 -18.50
C LEU A 264 -3.89 23.60 -17.35
N ASN A 265 -4.31 22.38 -17.00
CA ASN A 265 -5.24 22.16 -15.89
C ASN A 265 -4.66 22.62 -14.55
N TYR A 266 -3.37 22.44 -14.32
CA TYR A 266 -2.71 22.90 -13.11
C TYR A 266 -2.67 24.44 -13.01
N LEU A 267 -2.37 25.12 -14.13
CA LEU A 267 -2.30 26.59 -14.19
C LEU A 267 -3.67 27.26 -14.09
N PHE A 268 -4.69 26.67 -14.72
CA PHE A 268 -6.03 27.26 -14.80
C PHE A 268 -7.04 26.72 -13.77
N GLY A 269 -6.57 25.90 -12.82
CA GLY A 269 -7.42 25.46 -11.70
C GLY A 269 -8.50 24.44 -12.05
N LYS A 270 -8.38 23.75 -13.19
CA LYS A 270 -9.34 22.75 -13.66
C LYS A 270 -9.00 21.34 -13.15
#